data_61aeaf56b5011f51c45ac2c2af08aedc
#
_entry.id   61aeaf56b5011f51c45ac2c2af08aedc
#
_cell.length_a   1.000
_cell.length_b   1.000
_cell.length_c   1.000
_cell.angle_alpha   90.00
_cell.angle_beta   90.00
_cell.angle_gamma   90.00
#
_symmetry.space_group_name_H-M   'P 1'
#
loop_
_entity.id
_entity.type
_entity.pdbx_description
1 polymer ?
#
loop_
_entity_poly.entity_id
_entity_poly.type
_entity_poly.pdbx_seq_one_letter_code
_entity_poly.pdbx_strand_id
1 'polypeptide(L)'
;MAVGTIGRWLGYFLGGNAVAQAGAEAAAPDRLLLALIIFMALDYLSGVLCAIAARRLSSAVGFRGICRKVLILVLVGVANAIDTLLGAGAALRSAVLIVYLSNEALSLTENAAQLGLPIPEKMKRVLAQLHGRAAGTDEDEEM
;
A
#
# COMPACT_ATOMS: atom_id res chain seq x y z
N MET A 1 12.51 20.49 20.03
CA MET A 1 13.65 19.87 19.31
C MET A 1 13.45 18.39 18.93
N ALA A 2 12.60 17.61 19.60
CA ALA A 2 12.41 16.17 19.29
C ALA A 2 11.62 15.88 18.00
N VAL A 3 10.68 16.73 17.62
CA VAL A 3 9.78 16.50 16.45
C VAL A 3 10.55 16.48 15.11
N GLY A 4 11.58 17.30 14.98
CA GLY A 4 12.41 17.33 13.76
C GLY A 4 13.27 16.08 13.56
N THR A 5 13.68 15.44 14.66
CA THR A 5 14.51 14.22 14.61
C THR A 5 13.69 13.02 14.19
N ILE A 6 12.48 12.87 14.75
CA ILE A 6 11.57 11.76 14.39
C ILE A 6 11.14 11.88 12.90
N GLY A 7 10.83 13.09 12.43
CA GLY A 7 10.49 13.31 11.01
C GLY A 7 11.63 12.94 10.06
N ARG A 8 12.87 13.22 10.42
CA ARG A 8 14.06 12.83 9.65
C ARG A 8 14.23 11.31 9.62
N TRP A 9 14.12 10.64 10.76
CA TRP A 9 14.20 9.19 10.84
C TRP A 9 13.07 8.49 10.07
N LEU A 10 11.86 9.01 10.17
CA LEU A 10 10.71 8.50 9.40
C LEU A 10 10.93 8.69 7.89
N GLY A 11 11.49 9.83 7.49
CA GLY A 11 11.88 10.09 6.10
C GLY A 11 12.93 9.09 5.60
N TYR A 12 13.95 8.80 6.39
CA TYR A 12 14.95 7.78 6.06
C TYR A 12 14.32 6.39 5.92
N PHE A 13 13.47 6.02 6.86
CA PHE A 13 12.84 4.70 6.89
C PHE A 13 11.86 4.49 5.72
N LEU A 14 11.10 5.52 5.34
CA LEU A 14 10.09 5.45 4.27
C LEU A 14 10.64 5.72 2.85
N GLY A 15 11.92 5.95 2.69
CA GLY A 15 12.54 6.13 1.36
C GLY A 15 13.15 7.50 1.10
N GLY A 16 13.31 8.32 2.12
CA GLY A 16 13.90 9.65 2.00
C GLY A 16 15.40 9.70 1.67
N ASN A 17 16.07 8.54 1.51
CA ASN A 17 17.51 8.49 1.24
C ASN A 17 17.87 8.86 -0.22
N ALA A 18 16.93 8.75 -1.14
CA ALA A 18 17.11 9.21 -2.52
C ALA A 18 17.22 10.75 -2.62
N VAL A 19 16.79 11.45 -1.58
CA VAL A 19 16.73 12.93 -1.54
C VAL A 19 18.06 13.56 -1.19
N ALA A 20 18.96 12.85 -0.51
CA ALA A 20 20.25 13.37 -0.08
C ALA A 20 21.31 13.39 -1.20
N GLN A 21 21.08 12.70 -2.32
CA GLN A 21 22.06 12.60 -3.40
C GLN A 21 21.67 13.32 -4.70
N ALA A 22 20.40 13.69 -4.87
CA ALA A 22 19.98 14.55 -5.97
C ALA A 22 19.86 15.99 -5.44
N GLY A 23 20.80 16.85 -5.81
CA GLY A 23 20.82 18.24 -5.38
C GLY A 23 19.49 18.94 -5.64
N ALA A 24 18.99 19.60 -4.60
CA ALA A 24 18.09 20.77 -4.60
C ALA A 24 16.82 20.79 -5.46
N GLU A 25 16.37 19.70 -6.06
CA GLU A 25 14.99 19.58 -6.49
C GLU A 25 14.18 19.08 -5.30
N ALA A 26 13.23 19.88 -4.84
CA ALA A 26 12.29 19.51 -3.79
C ALA A 26 11.77 18.11 -4.10
N ALA A 27 12.09 17.13 -3.26
CA ALA A 27 11.77 15.74 -3.50
C ALA A 27 10.29 15.62 -3.85
N ALA A 28 9.99 15.28 -5.09
CA ALA A 28 8.64 14.97 -5.49
C ALA A 28 8.15 13.85 -4.55
N PRO A 29 6.97 14.02 -3.90
CA PRO A 29 6.48 13.01 -2.97
C PRO A 29 6.47 11.67 -3.68
N ASP A 30 6.94 10.63 -2.99
CA ASP A 30 6.92 9.29 -3.54
C ASP A 30 5.49 8.91 -3.93
N ARG A 31 5.22 8.94 -5.23
CA ARG A 31 3.87 8.79 -5.78
C ARG A 31 3.28 7.42 -5.46
N LEU A 32 4.11 6.38 -5.41
CA LEU A 32 3.65 5.03 -5.08
C LEU A 32 3.27 4.92 -3.60
N LEU A 33 4.11 5.45 -2.72
CA LEU A 33 3.82 5.48 -1.28
C LEU A 33 2.59 6.33 -0.99
N LEU A 34 2.48 7.51 -1.62
CA LEU A 34 1.31 8.37 -1.45
C LEU A 34 0.03 7.68 -1.94
N ALA A 35 0.08 7.02 -3.10
CA ALA A 35 -1.04 6.24 -3.61
C ALA A 35 -1.42 5.13 -2.63
N LEU A 36 -0.45 4.38 -2.10
CA LEU A 36 -0.71 3.34 -1.11
C LEU A 36 -1.43 3.90 0.12
N ILE A 37 -0.95 5.01 0.69
CA ILE A 37 -1.58 5.64 1.87
C ILE A 37 -3.02 6.06 1.57
N ILE A 38 -3.26 6.66 0.40
CA ILE A 38 -4.61 7.06 -0.02
C ILE A 38 -5.52 5.82 -0.15
N PHE A 39 -5.07 4.77 -0.83
CA PHE A 39 -5.85 3.55 -1.00
C PHE A 39 -6.14 2.85 0.34
N MET A 40 -5.16 2.82 1.25
CA MET A 40 -5.33 2.29 2.61
C MET A 40 -6.41 3.07 3.39
N ALA A 41 -6.43 4.39 3.27
CA ALA A 41 -7.45 5.22 3.90
C ALA A 41 -8.85 4.96 3.29
N LEU A 42 -8.95 4.92 1.97
CA LEU A 42 -10.20 4.65 1.26
C LEU A 42 -10.74 3.24 1.53
N ASP A 43 -9.85 2.23 1.55
CA ASP A 43 -10.23 0.86 1.91
C ASP A 43 -10.77 0.78 3.34
N TYR A 44 -10.07 1.41 4.30
CA TYR A 44 -10.54 1.45 5.68
C TYR A 44 -11.91 2.12 5.80
N LEU A 45 -12.11 3.27 5.16
CA LEU A 45 -13.39 4.00 5.19
C LEU A 45 -14.51 3.18 4.54
N SER A 46 -14.27 2.59 3.38
CA SER A 46 -15.27 1.75 2.70
C SER A 46 -15.59 0.49 3.50
N GLY A 47 -14.59 -0.13 4.14
CA GLY A 47 -14.79 -1.27 5.04
C GLY A 47 -15.65 -0.92 6.26
N VAL A 48 -15.46 0.27 6.85
CA VAL A 48 -16.31 0.78 7.93
C VAL A 48 -17.75 0.98 7.42
N LEU A 49 -17.95 1.56 6.23
CA LEU A 49 -19.27 1.73 5.63
C LEU A 49 -19.96 0.37 5.40
N CYS A 50 -19.23 -0.63 4.90
CA CYS A 50 -19.76 -2.00 4.77
C CYS A 50 -20.17 -2.58 6.12
N ALA A 51 -19.36 -2.40 7.16
CA ALA A 51 -19.64 -2.89 8.50
C ALA A 51 -20.89 -2.22 9.12
N ILE A 52 -21.08 -0.92 8.88
CA ILE A 52 -22.27 -0.18 9.30
C ILE A 52 -23.49 -0.71 8.55
N ALA A 53 -23.42 -0.83 7.22
CA ALA A 53 -24.52 -1.33 6.38
C ALA A 53 -24.94 -2.75 6.79
N ALA A 54 -23.97 -3.61 7.12
CA ALA A 54 -24.19 -4.97 7.57
C ALA A 54 -24.57 -5.08 9.07
N ARG A 55 -24.62 -3.96 9.81
CA ARG A 55 -24.84 -3.91 11.27
C ARG A 55 -23.84 -4.78 12.07
N ARG A 56 -22.61 -4.87 11.60
CA ARG A 56 -21.52 -5.67 12.19
C ARG A 56 -20.34 -4.82 12.65
N LEU A 57 -20.56 -3.54 12.88
CA LEU A 57 -19.50 -2.64 13.33
C LEU A 57 -19.00 -3.07 14.72
N SER A 58 -17.69 -3.33 14.82
CA SER A 58 -17.02 -3.74 16.04
C SER A 58 -15.67 -3.03 16.16
N SER A 59 -15.38 -2.51 17.35
CA SER A 59 -14.09 -1.88 17.64
C SER A 59 -12.91 -2.81 17.41
N ALA A 60 -13.08 -4.11 17.72
CA ALA A 60 -12.03 -5.12 17.53
C ALA A 60 -11.71 -5.32 16.03
N VAL A 61 -12.72 -5.30 15.16
CA VAL A 61 -12.53 -5.44 13.72
C VAL A 61 -11.83 -4.19 13.16
N GLY A 62 -12.27 -3.00 13.56
CA GLY A 62 -11.64 -1.75 13.16
C GLY A 62 -10.18 -1.65 13.60
N PHE A 63 -9.89 -2.00 14.85
CA PHE A 63 -8.52 -1.99 15.39
C PHE A 63 -7.59 -2.96 14.63
N ARG A 64 -8.05 -4.17 14.32
CA ARG A 64 -7.27 -5.13 13.53
C ARG A 64 -6.95 -4.61 12.13
N GLY A 65 -7.89 -3.92 11.49
CA GLY A 65 -7.67 -3.27 10.21
C GLY A 65 -6.56 -2.22 10.26
N ILE A 66 -6.56 -1.37 11.30
CA ILE A 66 -5.51 -0.36 11.51
C ILE A 66 -4.14 -1.02 11.75
N CYS A 67 -4.07 -2.05 12.62
CA CYS A 67 -2.83 -2.77 12.88
C CYS A 67 -2.24 -3.37 11.60
N ARG A 68 -3.07 -3.97 10.74
CA ARG A 68 -2.63 -4.51 9.45
C ARG A 68 -2.03 -3.42 8.57
N LYS A 69 -2.64 -2.26 8.47
CA LYS A 69 -2.15 -1.14 7.67
C LYS A 69 -0.83 -0.57 8.20
N VAL A 70 -0.67 -0.50 9.52
CA VAL A 70 0.61 -0.12 10.14
C VAL A 70 1.70 -1.13 9.78
N LEU A 71 1.42 -2.43 9.83
CA LEU A 71 2.38 -3.47 9.45
C LEU A 71 2.78 -3.38 7.97
N ILE A 72 1.87 -3.03 7.07
CA ILE A 72 2.19 -2.80 5.66
C ILE A 72 3.24 -1.69 5.53
N LEU A 73 3.06 -0.55 6.22
CA LEU A 73 4.04 0.53 6.21
C LEU A 73 5.39 0.11 6.80
N VAL A 74 5.38 -0.72 7.84
CA VAL A 74 6.62 -1.31 8.40
C VAL A 74 7.33 -2.16 7.34
N LEU A 75 6.61 -3.01 6.60
CA LEU A 75 7.18 -3.84 5.55
C LEU A 75 7.76 -3.01 4.39
N VAL A 76 7.10 -1.91 4.00
CA VAL A 76 7.66 -0.95 3.04
C VAL A 76 8.98 -0.37 3.55
N GLY A 77 9.05 0.00 4.83
CA GLY A 77 10.27 0.49 5.46
C GLY A 77 11.39 -0.55 5.51
N VAL A 78 11.05 -1.80 5.81
CA VAL A 78 12.01 -2.93 5.79
C VAL A 78 12.56 -3.14 4.38
N ALA A 79 11.69 -3.17 3.35
CA ALA A 79 12.10 -3.31 1.97
C ALA A 79 13.05 -2.17 1.54
N ASN A 80 12.74 -0.92 1.94
CA ASN A 80 13.61 0.22 1.67
C ASN A 80 14.98 0.09 2.37
N ALA A 81 15.01 -0.41 3.59
CA ALA A 81 16.25 -0.64 4.33
C ALA A 81 17.11 -1.71 3.63
N ILE A 82 16.50 -2.79 3.17
CA ILE A 82 17.19 -3.85 2.42
C ILE A 82 17.74 -3.31 1.08
N ASP A 83 16.94 -2.57 0.31
CA ASP A 83 17.40 -1.95 -0.95
C ASP A 83 18.61 -1.03 -0.70
N THR A 84 18.59 -0.26 0.39
CA THR A 84 19.70 0.62 0.76
C THR A 84 20.96 -0.17 1.10
N LEU A 85 20.85 -1.26 1.84
CA LEU A 85 21.98 -2.12 2.22
C LEU A 85 22.59 -2.85 1.03
N LEU A 86 21.75 -3.28 0.09
CA LEU A 86 22.19 -4.04 -1.09
C LEU A 86 22.61 -3.13 -2.26
N GLY A 87 22.38 -1.83 -2.18
CA GLY A 87 22.61 -0.91 -3.29
C GLY A 87 21.72 -1.19 -4.51
N ALA A 88 20.56 -1.81 -4.30
CA ALA A 88 19.66 -2.28 -5.35
C ALA A 88 18.71 -1.18 -5.89
N GLY A 89 18.97 0.09 -5.60
CA GLY A 89 18.07 1.18 -5.92
C GLY A 89 16.79 1.12 -5.08
N ALA A 90 15.63 0.98 -5.70
CA ALA A 90 14.34 0.88 -5.00
C ALA A 90 13.52 -0.33 -5.49
N ALA A 91 14.19 -1.39 -5.94
CA ALA A 91 13.52 -2.50 -6.62
C ALA A 91 12.60 -3.28 -5.67
N LEU A 92 13.10 -3.71 -4.51
CA LEU A 92 12.31 -4.45 -3.51
C LEU A 92 11.19 -3.59 -2.93
N ARG A 93 11.52 -2.34 -2.58
CA ARG A 93 10.53 -1.38 -2.07
C ARG A 93 9.40 -1.15 -3.07
N SER A 94 9.73 -0.95 -4.34
CA SER A 94 8.72 -0.75 -5.39
C SER A 94 7.85 -1.98 -5.58
N ALA A 95 8.42 -3.18 -5.57
CA ALA A 95 7.67 -4.43 -5.63
C ALA A 95 6.68 -4.54 -4.45
N VAL A 96 7.13 -4.31 -3.22
CA VAL A 96 6.29 -4.34 -2.01
C VAL A 96 5.16 -3.31 -2.10
N LEU A 97 5.45 -2.08 -2.55
CA LEU A 97 4.44 -1.04 -2.74
C LEU A 97 3.37 -1.46 -3.75
N ILE A 98 3.76 -2.03 -4.89
CA ILE A 98 2.83 -2.47 -5.94
C ILE A 98 1.96 -3.63 -5.44
N VAL A 99 2.52 -4.60 -4.72
CA VAL A 99 1.75 -5.70 -4.11
C VAL A 99 0.65 -5.17 -3.21
N TYR A 100 1.02 -4.33 -2.24
CA TYR A 100 0.04 -3.83 -1.27
C TYR A 100 -0.93 -2.83 -1.88
N LEU A 101 -0.49 -1.98 -2.82
CA LEU A 101 -1.38 -1.09 -3.55
C LEU A 101 -2.46 -1.88 -4.32
N SER A 102 -2.07 -2.99 -4.97
CA SER A 102 -3.00 -3.88 -5.67
C SER A 102 -3.99 -4.53 -4.71
N ASN A 103 -3.52 -4.98 -3.54
CA ASN A 103 -4.38 -5.55 -2.50
C ASN A 103 -5.39 -4.53 -1.96
N GLU A 104 -4.96 -3.32 -1.66
CA GLU A 104 -5.86 -2.27 -1.17
C GLU A 104 -6.89 -1.88 -2.24
N ALA A 105 -6.47 -1.79 -3.51
CA ALA A 105 -7.37 -1.51 -4.63
C ALA A 105 -8.41 -2.63 -4.83
N LEU A 106 -8.01 -3.90 -4.70
CA LEU A 106 -8.91 -5.03 -4.78
C LEU A 106 -9.92 -5.01 -3.62
N SER A 107 -9.44 -4.84 -2.39
CA SER A 107 -10.29 -4.75 -1.20
C SER A 107 -11.30 -3.60 -1.30
N LEU A 108 -10.87 -2.42 -1.77
CA LEU A 108 -11.76 -1.28 -2.01
C LEU A 108 -12.85 -1.62 -3.05
N THR A 109 -12.48 -2.34 -4.11
CA THR A 109 -13.40 -2.80 -5.15
C THR A 109 -14.43 -3.79 -4.60
N GLU A 110 -14.00 -4.72 -3.74
CA GLU A 110 -14.88 -5.67 -3.06
C GLU A 110 -15.84 -4.98 -2.11
N ASN A 111 -15.37 -4.00 -1.33
CA ASN A 111 -16.19 -3.18 -0.47
C ASN A 111 -17.25 -2.41 -1.27
N ALA A 112 -16.87 -1.84 -2.40
CA ALA A 112 -17.79 -1.13 -3.29
C ALA A 112 -18.87 -2.09 -3.86
N ALA A 113 -18.49 -3.30 -4.25
CA ALA A 113 -19.43 -4.32 -4.71
C ALA A 113 -20.41 -4.75 -3.60
N GLN A 114 -19.93 -4.90 -2.36
CA GLN A 114 -20.79 -5.21 -1.19
C GLN A 114 -21.83 -4.11 -0.92
N LEU A 115 -21.50 -2.86 -1.22
CA LEU A 115 -22.43 -1.72 -1.12
C LEU A 115 -23.37 -1.57 -2.33
N GLY A 116 -23.30 -2.51 -3.29
CA GLY A 116 -24.18 -2.57 -4.46
C GLY A 116 -23.70 -1.73 -5.66
N LEU A 117 -22.46 -1.23 -5.64
CA LEU A 117 -21.92 -0.54 -6.81
C LEU A 117 -21.55 -1.55 -7.91
N PRO A 118 -21.95 -1.33 -9.17
CA PRO A 118 -21.55 -2.18 -10.27
C PRO A 118 -20.06 -1.98 -10.58
N ILE A 119 -19.27 -3.02 -10.44
CA ILE A 119 -17.84 -3.00 -10.75
C ILE A 119 -17.61 -3.57 -12.14
N PRO A 120 -17.01 -2.80 -13.08
CA PRO A 120 -16.70 -3.31 -14.41
C PRO A 120 -15.77 -4.52 -14.35
N GLU A 121 -16.10 -5.59 -15.07
CA GLU A 121 -15.29 -6.82 -15.10
C GLU A 121 -13.84 -6.58 -15.60
N LYS A 122 -13.66 -5.59 -16.48
CA LYS A 122 -12.32 -5.19 -16.93
C LYS A 122 -11.45 -4.70 -15.76
N MET A 123 -12.03 -3.95 -14.82
CA MET A 123 -11.32 -3.43 -13.66
C MET A 123 -10.91 -4.57 -12.73
N LYS A 124 -11.81 -5.50 -12.44
CA LYS A 124 -11.51 -6.70 -11.63
C LYS A 124 -10.36 -7.51 -12.22
N ARG A 125 -10.39 -7.75 -13.53
CA ARG A 125 -9.33 -8.50 -14.23
C ARG A 125 -7.97 -7.79 -14.15
N VAL A 126 -7.93 -6.49 -14.39
CA VAL A 126 -6.67 -5.71 -14.32
C VAL A 126 -6.10 -5.75 -12.90
N LEU A 127 -6.93 -5.58 -11.87
CA LEU A 127 -6.48 -5.64 -10.47
C LEU A 127 -5.97 -7.03 -10.09
N ALA A 128 -6.66 -8.09 -10.53
CA ALA A 128 -6.22 -9.46 -10.30
C ALA A 128 -4.88 -9.77 -10.99
N GLN A 129 -4.69 -9.30 -12.23
CA GLN A 129 -3.41 -9.44 -12.94
C GLN A 129 -2.27 -8.69 -12.26
N LEU A 130 -2.51 -7.48 -11.77
CA LEU A 130 -1.50 -6.72 -11.04
C LEU A 130 -1.12 -7.43 -9.74
N HIS A 131 -2.09 -8.00 -9.05
CA HIS A 131 -1.85 -8.78 -7.84
C HIS A 131 -1.05 -10.05 -8.13
N GLY A 132 -1.42 -10.83 -9.15
CA GLY A 132 -0.73 -12.05 -9.55
C GLY A 132 0.73 -11.78 -9.93
N ARG A 133 0.99 -10.80 -10.80
CA ARG A 133 2.36 -10.42 -11.19
C ARG A 133 3.21 -9.96 -10.01
N ALA A 134 2.64 -9.19 -9.11
CA ALA A 134 3.36 -8.69 -7.94
C ALA A 134 3.62 -9.79 -6.90
N ALA A 135 2.76 -10.82 -6.83
CA ALA A 135 2.92 -11.97 -5.94
C ALA A 135 3.83 -13.07 -6.52
N GLY A 136 4.29 -12.94 -7.78
CA GLY A 136 5.11 -13.96 -8.46
C GLY A 136 4.34 -15.27 -8.76
N THR A 137 3.03 -15.21 -8.79
CA THR A 137 2.16 -16.33 -9.13
C THR A 137 1.73 -16.28 -10.60
N ASP A 138 2.66 -15.94 -11.50
CA ASP A 138 2.49 -16.28 -12.91
C ASP A 138 2.70 -17.81 -13.00
N GLU A 139 1.67 -18.57 -12.61
CA GLU A 139 1.59 -19.96 -13.00
C GLU A 139 1.43 -19.98 -14.52
N ASP A 140 2.42 -20.58 -15.16
CA ASP A 140 2.43 -20.91 -16.58
C ASP A 140 1.15 -21.67 -16.94
N GLU A 141 0.09 -20.98 -17.34
CA GLU A 141 -0.96 -21.57 -18.13
C GLU A 141 -0.52 -21.54 -19.61
N GLU A 142 0.49 -22.35 -19.92
CA GLU A 142 0.62 -22.95 -21.23
C GLU A 142 0.35 -24.45 -21.08
N MET A 143 -0.85 -24.82 -21.37
CA MET A 143 -1.13 -26.01 -22.20
C MET A 143 -2.58 -26.03 -22.66
#